data_1189296c8fc3b3c4c54b6d79b4c83862
#
_entry.id   1189296c8fc3b3c4c54b6d79b4c83862
#
_cell.length_a   1.000
_cell.length_b   1.000
_cell.length_c   1.000
_cell.angle_alpha   90.00
_cell.angle_beta   90.00
_cell.angle_gamma   90.00
#
_symmetry.space_group_name_H-M   'P 1'
#
loop_
_entity.id
_entity.type
_entity.pdbx_description
1 polymer ?
#
loop_
_entity_poly.entity_id
_entity_poly.type
_entity_poly.pdbx_seq_one_letter_code
_entity_poly.pdbx_strand_id
1 'polypeptide(L)'
;MSEVAMIDYNEFKRLFDAPAKTPGFFINFKDVEKEYIIIKYEDNVQFSRCGNIDATEAYFVTLEELMVAEQVDGINLRRDWNKIERIYPEGYDGTFKMYCECNGIEYRGELINNA
;
A
#
# COMPACT_ATOMS: atom_id res chain seq x y z
N MET A 1 -6.71 -7.24 -26.97
CA MET A 1 -5.88 -6.49 -26.03
C MET A 1 -6.26 -6.85 -24.62
N SER A 2 -5.28 -7.16 -23.85
CA SER A 2 -5.60 -7.46 -22.47
C SER A 2 -5.68 -6.18 -21.65
N GLU A 3 -6.71 -6.12 -20.85
CA GLU A 3 -6.81 -5.06 -19.87
C GLU A 3 -5.92 -5.37 -18.68
N VAL A 4 -5.24 -4.37 -18.20
CA VAL A 4 -4.49 -4.50 -16.96
C VAL A 4 -5.49 -4.35 -15.82
N ALA A 5 -5.66 -5.40 -15.04
CA ALA A 5 -6.53 -5.32 -13.88
C ALA A 5 -5.84 -4.42 -12.86
N MET A 6 -6.46 -3.30 -12.57
CA MET A 6 -5.88 -2.31 -11.68
C MET A 6 -6.10 -2.71 -10.24
N ILE A 7 -5.13 -2.37 -9.41
CA ILE A 7 -5.32 -2.44 -7.97
C ILE A 7 -6.26 -1.30 -7.61
N ASP A 8 -7.38 -1.64 -6.98
CA ASP A 8 -8.41 -0.67 -6.67
C ASP A 8 -8.01 0.18 -5.46
N TYR A 9 -7.72 1.45 -5.71
CA TYR A 9 -7.34 2.36 -4.65
C TYR A 9 -8.45 2.51 -3.60
N ASN A 10 -9.71 2.56 -4.05
CA ASN A 10 -10.82 2.74 -3.10
C ASN A 10 -10.94 1.55 -2.16
N GLU A 11 -10.72 0.35 -2.67
CA GLU A 11 -10.74 -0.84 -1.82
C GLU A 11 -9.55 -0.84 -0.87
N PHE A 12 -8.37 -0.47 -1.35
CA PHE A 12 -7.20 -0.35 -0.48
C PHE A 12 -7.46 0.67 0.63
N LYS A 13 -8.02 1.84 0.28
CA LYS A 13 -8.30 2.87 1.25
C LYS A 13 -9.30 2.39 2.31
N ARG A 14 -10.31 1.63 1.90
CA ARG A 14 -11.27 1.06 2.85
C ARG A 14 -10.57 0.15 3.85
N LEU A 15 -9.70 -0.71 3.36
CA LEU A 15 -8.94 -1.62 4.22
C LEU A 15 -7.92 -0.88 5.07
N PHE A 16 -7.30 0.15 4.51
CA PHE A 16 -6.32 0.97 5.22
C PHE A 16 -6.97 1.73 6.37
N ASP A 17 -8.16 2.27 6.16
CA ASP A 17 -8.86 3.07 7.16
C ASP A 17 -9.56 2.22 8.21
N ALA A 18 -9.69 0.92 7.98
CA ALA A 18 -10.37 0.05 8.92
C ALA A 18 -9.60 -0.07 10.24
N PRO A 19 -10.30 -0.25 11.37
CA PRO A 19 -9.64 -0.40 12.66
C PRO A 19 -8.98 -1.77 12.78
N ALA A 20 -7.73 -1.86 12.34
CA ALA A 20 -6.97 -3.10 12.34
C ALA A 20 -5.54 -2.80 12.78
N LYS A 21 -4.90 -3.82 13.34
CA LYS A 21 -3.53 -3.70 13.80
C LYS A 21 -2.58 -4.18 12.71
N THR A 22 -2.04 -3.24 11.96
CA THR A 22 -0.93 -3.53 11.06
C THR A 22 -0.02 -2.32 11.03
N PRO A 23 1.29 -2.52 11.10
CA PRO A 23 2.22 -1.39 10.99
C PRO A 23 2.32 -0.88 9.56
N GLY A 24 2.00 -1.69 8.55
CA GLY A 24 2.15 -1.21 7.20
C GLY A 24 1.63 -2.15 6.13
N PHE A 25 1.75 -1.67 4.89
CA PHE A 25 1.33 -2.40 3.70
C PHE A 25 2.47 -2.36 2.69
N PHE A 26 2.95 -3.53 2.29
CA PHE A 26 4.04 -3.63 1.32
C PHE A 26 3.53 -3.40 -0.10
N ILE A 27 4.36 -2.77 -0.92
CA ILE A 27 4.03 -2.47 -2.31
C ILE A 27 5.17 -2.90 -3.22
N ASN A 28 4.83 -3.65 -4.26
CA ASN A 28 5.77 -4.00 -5.32
C ASN A 28 5.26 -3.39 -6.63
N PHE A 29 6.14 -2.72 -7.36
CA PHE A 29 5.80 -2.14 -8.66
C PHE A 29 6.27 -3.06 -9.77
N LYS A 30 5.60 -3.00 -10.92
CA LYS A 30 5.99 -3.77 -12.10
C LYS A 30 7.39 -3.39 -12.54
N ASP A 31 8.19 -4.38 -12.86
CA ASP A 31 9.55 -4.19 -13.38
C ASP A 31 10.49 -3.43 -12.45
N VAL A 32 10.17 -3.40 -11.15
CA VAL A 32 11.01 -2.78 -10.12
C VAL A 32 11.33 -3.83 -9.08
N GLU A 33 12.61 -4.06 -8.83
CA GLU A 33 13.03 -5.10 -7.88
C GLU A 33 12.86 -4.66 -6.42
N LYS A 34 12.87 -3.35 -6.18
CA LYS A 34 12.77 -2.82 -4.82
C LYS A 34 11.36 -2.95 -4.30
N GLU A 35 11.26 -3.18 -3.00
CA GLU A 35 9.97 -3.23 -2.31
C GLU A 35 9.80 -1.97 -1.49
N TYR A 36 8.57 -1.51 -1.40
CA TYR A 36 8.20 -0.30 -0.65
C TYR A 36 7.13 -0.63 0.36
N ILE A 37 6.92 0.28 1.31
CA ILE A 37 5.92 0.09 2.35
C ILE A 37 5.23 1.42 2.65
N ILE A 38 3.90 1.37 2.83
CA ILE A 38 3.15 2.46 3.43
C ILE A 38 3.00 2.10 4.89
N ILE A 39 3.56 2.92 5.76
CA ILE A 39 3.55 2.66 7.20
C ILE A 39 2.44 3.48 7.83
N LYS A 40 1.59 2.80 8.59
CA LYS A 40 0.47 3.43 9.26
C LYS A 40 0.83 3.63 10.73
N TYR A 41 1.05 4.87 11.12
CA TYR A 41 1.28 5.24 12.51
C TYR A 41 -0.04 5.72 13.12
N GLU A 42 -0.04 5.96 14.43
CA GLU A 42 -1.25 6.38 15.12
C GLU A 42 -1.82 7.68 14.55
N ASP A 43 -0.96 8.68 14.31
CA ASP A 43 -1.40 10.00 13.88
C ASP A 43 -0.94 10.41 12.50
N ASN A 44 -0.21 9.55 11.79
CA ASN A 44 0.30 9.91 10.48
C ASN A 44 0.65 8.67 9.67
N VAL A 45 1.02 8.91 8.42
CA VAL A 45 1.39 7.84 7.48
C VAL A 45 2.69 8.23 6.77
N GLN A 46 3.42 7.22 6.32
CA GLN A 46 4.69 7.41 5.62
C GLN A 46 4.83 6.38 4.51
N PHE A 47 5.47 6.78 3.41
CA PHE A 47 5.85 5.84 2.35
C PHE A 47 7.38 5.74 2.35
N SER A 48 7.91 4.52 2.38
CA SER A 48 9.35 4.28 2.46
C SER A 48 9.76 3.15 1.54
N ARG A 49 11.04 3.19 1.13
CA ARG A 49 11.64 2.04 0.47
C ARG A 49 12.15 1.09 1.56
N CYS A 50 11.80 -0.19 1.45
CA CYS A 50 12.24 -1.18 2.42
C CYS A 50 13.77 -1.27 2.42
N GLY A 51 14.33 -1.33 3.61
CA GLY A 51 15.78 -1.34 3.77
C GLY A 51 16.42 0.04 3.78
N ASN A 52 15.63 1.09 3.66
CA ASN A 52 16.16 2.45 3.74
C ASN A 52 16.44 2.82 5.20
N ILE A 53 17.71 2.86 5.56
CA ILE A 53 18.10 3.11 6.95
C ILE A 53 18.20 4.59 7.29
N ASP A 54 18.18 5.46 6.28
CA ASP A 54 18.31 6.90 6.52
C ASP A 54 16.97 7.57 6.84
N ALA A 55 15.87 6.95 6.48
CA ALA A 55 14.53 7.33 6.88
C ALA A 55 14.27 8.83 6.79
N THR A 56 14.55 9.41 5.63
CA THR A 56 14.38 10.85 5.42
C THR A 56 13.03 11.21 4.82
N GLU A 57 12.17 10.23 4.59
CA GLU A 57 10.87 10.43 3.98
C GLU A 57 9.95 11.21 4.92
N ALA A 58 9.09 12.02 4.32
CA ALA A 58 8.17 12.85 5.07
C ALA A 58 6.99 12.05 5.62
N TYR A 59 6.45 12.54 6.73
CA TYR A 59 5.21 12.01 7.30
C TYR A 59 4.04 12.86 6.82
N PHE A 60 2.89 12.22 6.63
CA PHE A 60 1.67 12.89 6.19
C PHE A 60 0.54 12.57 7.15
N VAL A 61 -0.39 13.51 7.30
CA VAL A 61 -1.51 13.31 8.22
C VAL A 61 -2.51 12.31 7.65
N THR A 62 -2.73 12.33 6.33
CA THR A 62 -3.71 11.47 5.68
C THR A 62 -3.08 10.69 4.53
N LEU A 63 -3.74 9.58 4.17
CA LEU A 63 -3.35 8.80 3.01
C LEU A 63 -3.46 9.63 1.73
N GLU A 64 -4.49 10.47 1.63
CA GLU A 64 -4.70 11.32 0.47
C GLU A 64 -3.53 12.27 0.24
N GLU A 65 -3.02 12.88 1.31
CA GLU A 65 -1.86 13.75 1.20
C GLU A 65 -0.62 12.99 0.74
N LEU A 66 -0.43 11.80 1.29
CA LEU A 66 0.69 10.95 0.91
C LEU A 66 0.63 10.57 -0.56
N MET A 67 -0.57 10.31 -1.08
CA MET A 67 -0.76 9.86 -2.45
C MET A 67 -0.31 10.87 -3.50
N VAL A 68 -0.44 12.16 -3.21
CA VAL A 68 -0.14 13.21 -4.19
C VAL A 68 1.25 13.80 -4.06
N ALA A 69 2.02 13.38 -3.05
CA ALA A 69 3.36 13.89 -2.82
C ALA A 69 4.40 13.09 -3.59
N GLU A 70 5.51 13.77 -3.96
CA GLU A 70 6.65 13.06 -4.50
C GLU A 70 7.35 12.30 -3.39
N GLN A 71 7.61 11.02 -3.65
CA GLN A 71 8.19 10.12 -2.67
C GLN A 71 9.60 9.69 -3.09
N VAL A 72 10.18 8.82 -2.28
CA VAL A 72 11.49 8.24 -2.55
C VAL A 72 11.51 7.63 -3.95
N ASP A 73 12.67 7.71 -4.62
CA ASP A 73 12.89 7.20 -5.97
C ASP A 73 11.98 7.84 -7.03
N GLY A 74 11.45 9.03 -6.75
CA GLY A 74 10.63 9.76 -7.69
C GLY A 74 9.24 9.20 -7.87
N ILE A 75 8.78 8.38 -6.94
CA ILE A 75 7.46 7.76 -7.01
C ILE A 75 6.41 8.75 -6.56
N ASN A 76 5.31 8.82 -7.31
CA ASN A 76 4.11 9.53 -6.90
C ASN A 76 2.98 8.50 -6.95
N LEU A 77 2.46 8.12 -5.80
CA LEU A 77 1.54 7.00 -5.71
C LEU A 77 0.26 7.21 -6.51
N ARG A 78 -0.24 8.45 -6.58
CA ARG A 78 -1.44 8.72 -7.37
C ARG A 78 -1.16 8.55 -8.86
N ARG A 79 -0.06 9.13 -9.33
CA ARG A 79 0.34 9.03 -10.73
C ARG A 79 0.68 7.60 -11.11
N ASP A 80 1.38 6.90 -10.20
CA ASP A 80 1.98 5.60 -10.48
C ASP A 80 1.17 4.42 -9.95
N TRP A 81 -0.06 4.67 -9.47
CA TRP A 81 -0.89 3.62 -8.86
C TRP A 81 -1.10 2.43 -9.79
N ASN A 82 -1.29 2.69 -11.08
CA ASN A 82 -1.51 1.63 -12.06
C ASN A 82 -0.25 0.81 -12.36
N LYS A 83 0.88 1.22 -11.82
CA LYS A 83 2.13 0.45 -11.97
C LYS A 83 2.35 -0.52 -10.81
N ILE A 84 1.49 -0.51 -9.83
CA ILE A 84 1.60 -1.43 -8.69
C ILE A 84 1.24 -2.83 -9.16
N GLU A 85 2.15 -3.78 -8.93
CA GLU A 85 1.92 -5.18 -9.23
C GLU A 85 1.21 -5.88 -8.08
N ARG A 86 1.62 -5.57 -6.86
CA ARG A 86 1.06 -6.21 -5.68
C ARG A 86 1.11 -5.26 -4.49
N ILE A 87 0.06 -5.33 -3.66
CA ILE A 87 0.03 -4.66 -2.38
C ILE A 87 -0.53 -5.66 -1.35
N TYR A 88 0.10 -5.71 -0.17
CA TYR A 88 -0.32 -6.68 0.83
C TYR A 88 0.04 -6.18 2.23
N PRO A 89 -0.72 -6.62 3.26
CA PRO A 89 -0.46 -6.17 4.62
C PRO A 89 0.77 -6.84 5.20
N GLU A 90 1.42 -6.13 6.08
CA GLU A 90 2.51 -6.71 6.89
C GLU A 90 1.88 -7.63 7.93
N GLY A 91 2.29 -8.89 7.95
CA GLY A 91 1.64 -9.90 8.76
C GLY A 91 0.47 -10.54 8.02
N TYR A 92 -0.33 -11.30 8.73
CA TYR A 92 -1.54 -11.96 8.18
C TYR A 92 -1.22 -12.85 6.98
N ASP A 93 -0.06 -13.52 7.02
CA ASP A 93 0.44 -14.35 5.93
C ASP A 93 0.53 -13.58 4.60
N GLY A 94 0.61 -12.25 4.67
CA GLY A 94 0.70 -11.40 3.49
C GLY A 94 -0.56 -11.36 2.66
N THR A 95 -1.74 -11.67 3.24
CA THR A 95 -3.00 -11.64 2.50
C THR A 95 -4.01 -10.73 3.16
N PHE A 96 -4.80 -10.04 2.33
CA PHE A 96 -5.91 -9.25 2.83
C PHE A 96 -7.05 -10.12 3.35
N LYS A 97 -7.13 -11.37 2.89
CA LYS A 97 -8.13 -12.30 3.40
C LYS A 97 -7.94 -12.53 4.90
N MET A 98 -6.71 -12.87 5.31
CA MET A 98 -6.43 -13.06 6.73
C MET A 98 -6.53 -11.76 7.51
N TYR A 99 -6.09 -10.65 6.91
CA TYR A 99 -6.21 -9.34 7.51
C TYR A 99 -7.67 -9.03 7.86
N CYS A 100 -8.57 -9.26 6.93
CA CYS A 100 -9.99 -9.01 7.15
C CYS A 100 -10.59 -9.98 8.16
N GLU A 101 -10.27 -11.27 8.04
CA GLU A 101 -10.81 -12.29 8.95
C GLU A 101 -10.40 -12.02 10.41
N CYS A 102 -9.14 -11.65 10.60
CA CYS A 102 -8.63 -11.42 11.95
C CYS A 102 -9.15 -10.13 12.58
N ASN A 103 -9.63 -9.20 11.77
CA ASN A 103 -10.05 -7.88 12.25
C ASN A 103 -11.55 -7.61 12.08
N GLY A 104 -12.31 -8.60 11.65
CA GLY A 104 -13.76 -8.44 11.51
C GLY A 104 -14.15 -7.50 10.37
N ILE A 105 -13.35 -7.46 9.32
CA ILE A 105 -13.59 -6.60 8.15
C ILE A 105 -14.12 -7.47 7.01
N GLU A 106 -15.06 -6.95 6.25
CA GLU A 106 -15.54 -7.65 5.07
C GLU A 106 -14.45 -7.82 4.04
N TYR A 107 -14.19 -9.07 3.61
CA TYR A 107 -13.21 -9.35 2.58
C TYR A 107 -13.92 -9.37 1.22
N ARG A 108 -13.40 -8.59 0.26
CA ARG A 108 -14.00 -8.44 -1.06
C ARG A 108 -13.11 -8.92 -2.20
N GLY A 109 -11.93 -9.44 -1.88
CA GLY A 109 -11.00 -9.96 -2.87
C GLY A 109 -9.62 -9.36 -2.73
N GLU A 110 -8.62 -10.02 -3.31
CA GLU A 110 -7.24 -9.57 -3.23
C GLU A 110 -7.00 -8.37 -4.14
N LEU A 111 -6.13 -7.48 -3.68
CA LEU A 111 -5.71 -6.32 -4.47
C LEU A 111 -4.50 -6.73 -5.31
N ILE A 112 -4.78 -7.27 -6.48
CA ILE A 112 -3.76 -7.78 -7.38
C ILE A 112 -3.93 -7.14 -8.74
N ASN A 113 -2.79 -6.78 -9.36
CA ASN A 113 -2.79 -6.30 -10.73
C ASN A 113 -2.52 -7.50 -11.64
N ASN A 114 -3.55 -7.94 -12.35
CA ASN A 114 -3.51 -9.14 -13.18
C ASN A 114 -3.28 -8.81 -14.65
N ALA A 115 -2.28 -8.03 -14.91
CA ALA A 115 -1.98 -7.64 -16.30
C ALA A 115 -1.69 -8.86 -17.18
#